data_3f70a2da3cf55b37efbfbe96e64784bd
#
_entry.id   3f70a2da3cf55b37efbfbe96e64784bd
#
_cell.length_a   1.000
_cell.length_b   1.000
_cell.length_c   1.000
_cell.angle_alpha   90.00
_cell.angle_beta   90.00
_cell.angle_gamma   90.00
#
_symmetry.space_group_name_H-M   'P 1'
#
loop_
_entity.id
_entity.type
_entity.pdbx_description
1 polymer ?
#
loop_
_entity_poly.entity_id
_entity_poly.type
_entity_poly.pdbx_seq_one_letter_code
_entity_poly.pdbx_strand_id
1 'polypeptide(L)'
;MQDLIRHLPGVISTGVGYTGGSVPNATYRNHGDHAEAIEIDFDPAKTSYRTLLEFFFQIHDPTTRNRQGNDFGPSYRSAIFYTSEKQRQVALETIGDVDASGLWPGKVVTEVVPVGDFWEAEPEHQDYLQRVPTGYTCHFVRPNWKLPHRAGHRIDADDLAH
;
A
#
# COMPACT_ATOMS: atom_id res chain seq x y z
N MET A 1 2.78 1.03 -8.42
CA MET A 1 1.98 1.56 -7.30
C MET A 1 2.21 3.05 -7.07
N GLN A 2 3.46 3.48 -7.00
CA GLN A 2 3.79 4.90 -6.77
C GLN A 2 3.12 5.82 -7.79
N ASP A 3 3.16 5.47 -9.07
CA ASP A 3 2.56 6.29 -10.13
C ASP A 3 1.04 6.44 -9.98
N LEU A 4 0.36 5.40 -9.55
CA LEU A 4 -1.10 5.44 -9.33
C LEU A 4 -1.46 6.26 -8.09
N ILE A 5 -0.74 6.06 -7.00
CA ILE A 5 -1.05 6.69 -5.71
C ILE A 5 -0.76 8.19 -5.73
N ARG A 6 0.30 8.62 -6.41
CA ARG A 6 0.67 10.05 -6.45
C ARG A 6 -0.42 10.95 -7.03
N HIS A 7 -1.31 10.39 -7.84
CA HIS A 7 -2.40 11.15 -8.47
C HIS A 7 -3.65 11.25 -7.61
N LEU A 8 -3.69 10.58 -6.45
CA LEU A 8 -4.84 10.70 -5.55
C LEU A 8 -4.90 12.08 -4.92
N PRO A 9 -6.11 12.70 -4.85
CA PRO A 9 -6.28 13.96 -4.14
C PRO A 9 -5.80 13.83 -2.68
N GLY A 10 -5.05 14.82 -2.21
CA GLY A 10 -4.54 14.85 -0.84
C GLY A 10 -3.20 14.16 -0.63
N VAL A 11 -2.67 13.44 -1.59
CA VAL A 11 -1.31 12.89 -1.51
C VAL A 11 -0.31 14.00 -1.77
N ILE A 12 0.58 14.23 -0.80
CA ILE A 12 1.59 15.30 -0.87
C ILE A 12 2.85 14.77 -1.54
N SER A 13 3.35 13.63 -1.09
CA SER A 13 4.58 13.03 -1.63
C SER A 13 4.56 11.51 -1.44
N THR A 14 5.37 10.84 -2.23
CA THR A 14 5.55 9.39 -2.17
C THR A 14 7.04 9.03 -2.27
N GLY A 15 7.43 7.93 -1.61
CA GLY A 15 8.78 7.39 -1.70
C GLY A 15 8.73 5.87 -1.72
N VAL A 16 9.52 5.25 -2.57
CA VAL A 16 9.62 3.78 -2.67
C VAL A 16 10.83 3.30 -1.87
N GLY A 17 10.69 2.17 -1.21
CA GLY A 17 11.77 1.60 -0.44
C GLY A 17 11.49 0.17 0.01
N TYR A 18 12.24 -0.26 1.01
CA TYR A 18 12.21 -1.63 1.54
C TYR A 18 12.03 -1.59 3.05
N THR A 19 11.11 -2.38 3.55
CA THR A 19 10.85 -2.45 5.00
C THR A 19 10.23 -3.81 5.38
N GLY A 20 10.17 -4.07 6.67
CA GLY A 20 9.53 -5.27 7.22
C GLY A 20 10.43 -6.49 7.28
N GLY A 21 11.68 -6.37 6.88
CA GLY A 21 12.68 -7.44 6.94
C GLY A 21 13.81 -7.12 7.91
N SER A 22 14.91 -7.87 7.80
CA SER A 22 16.03 -7.81 8.74
C SER A 22 17.34 -7.30 8.14
N VAL A 23 17.44 -7.21 6.82
CA VAL A 23 18.69 -6.81 6.15
C VAL A 23 18.92 -5.30 6.32
N PRO A 24 20.04 -4.86 6.92
CA PRO A 24 20.37 -3.44 7.03
C PRO A 24 20.84 -2.88 5.69
N ASN A 25 20.65 -1.57 5.49
CA ASN A 25 21.04 -0.87 4.25
C ASN A 25 20.52 -1.57 3.00
N ALA A 26 19.24 -1.92 3.00
CA ALA A 26 18.60 -2.65 1.92
C ALA A 26 18.69 -1.92 0.59
N THR A 27 18.95 -2.69 -0.49
CA THR A 27 19.00 -2.20 -1.87
C THR A 27 18.12 -3.08 -2.75
N TYR A 28 17.90 -2.66 -4.00
CA TYR A 28 17.16 -3.47 -4.97
C TYR A 28 17.76 -4.87 -5.12
N ARG A 29 19.09 -4.97 -5.16
CA ARG A 29 19.80 -6.24 -5.34
C ARG A 29 19.97 -7.04 -4.06
N ASN A 30 19.87 -6.38 -2.90
CA ASN A 30 20.10 -7.00 -1.59
C ASN A 30 19.15 -6.42 -0.56
N HIS A 31 17.88 -6.80 -0.67
CA HIS A 31 16.88 -6.42 0.34
C HIS A 31 16.31 -7.63 1.11
N GLY A 32 16.84 -8.82 0.86
CA GLY A 32 16.52 -10.02 1.63
C GLY A 32 15.03 -10.28 1.77
N ASP A 33 14.57 -10.32 3.02
CA ASP A 33 13.18 -10.57 3.40
C ASP A 33 12.32 -9.29 3.51
N HIS A 34 12.86 -8.11 3.13
CA HIS A 34 12.07 -6.88 3.09
C HIS A 34 11.00 -6.94 1.99
N ALA A 35 9.86 -6.30 2.25
CA ALA A 35 8.89 -6.00 1.20
C ALA A 35 9.30 -4.74 0.46
N GLU A 36 9.03 -4.68 -0.83
CA GLU A 36 8.96 -3.40 -1.53
C GLU A 36 7.76 -2.63 -1.02
N ALA A 37 7.97 -1.38 -0.62
CA ALA A 37 6.96 -0.59 0.03
C ALA A 37 6.94 0.84 -0.50
N ILE A 38 5.81 1.49 -0.31
CA ILE A 38 5.65 2.90 -0.61
C ILE A 38 5.33 3.65 0.68
N GLU A 39 6.06 4.71 0.93
CA GLU A 39 5.76 5.66 1.99
C GLU A 39 4.96 6.80 1.39
N ILE A 40 3.87 7.18 2.05
CA ILE A 40 2.94 8.19 1.54
C ILE A 40 2.77 9.27 2.59
N ASP A 41 3.10 10.52 2.21
CA ASP A 41 2.71 11.69 2.97
C ASP A 41 1.42 12.23 2.40
N PHE A 42 0.40 12.39 3.23
CA PHE A 42 -0.90 12.88 2.79
C PHE A 42 -1.44 13.97 3.70
N ASP A 43 -2.31 14.81 3.12
CA ASP A 43 -3.02 15.86 3.85
C ASP A 43 -4.32 15.28 4.43
N PRO A 44 -4.42 15.09 5.76
CA PRO A 44 -5.60 14.49 6.37
C PRO A 44 -6.85 15.38 6.27
N ALA A 45 -6.70 16.65 5.89
CA ALA A 45 -7.84 17.54 5.60
C ALA A 45 -8.45 17.26 4.21
N LYS A 46 -7.71 16.59 3.32
CA LYS A 46 -8.14 16.33 1.93
C LYS A 46 -8.43 14.86 1.66
N THR A 47 -7.81 13.95 2.40
CA THR A 47 -8.01 12.50 2.25
C THR A 47 -7.87 11.83 3.61
N SER A 48 -8.16 10.53 3.68
CA SER A 48 -8.02 9.76 4.91
C SER A 48 -7.17 8.53 4.68
N TYR A 49 -6.66 7.97 5.76
CA TYR A 49 -5.96 6.68 5.74
C TYR A 49 -6.85 5.58 5.14
N ARG A 50 -8.14 5.58 5.51
CA ARG A 50 -9.12 4.64 4.96
C ARG A 50 -9.22 4.74 3.44
N THR A 51 -9.30 5.95 2.90
CA THR A 51 -9.37 6.17 1.45
C THR A 51 -8.13 5.64 0.75
N LEU A 52 -6.95 5.88 1.32
CA LEU A 52 -5.70 5.35 0.77
C LEU A 52 -5.69 3.83 0.76
N LEU A 53 -6.16 3.19 1.84
CA LEU A 53 -6.23 1.73 1.92
C LEU A 53 -7.25 1.15 0.94
N GLU A 54 -8.39 1.77 0.75
CA GLU A 54 -9.38 1.31 -0.23
C GLU A 54 -8.77 1.32 -1.64
N PHE A 55 -8.00 2.35 -1.96
CA PHE A 55 -7.30 2.41 -3.24
C PHE A 55 -6.19 1.36 -3.33
N PHE A 56 -5.42 1.16 -2.27
CA PHE A 56 -4.40 0.13 -2.19
C PHE A 56 -4.97 -1.25 -2.53
N PHE A 57 -6.12 -1.60 -1.95
CA PHE A 57 -6.78 -2.87 -2.23
C PHE A 57 -7.38 -2.94 -3.64
N GLN A 58 -7.53 -1.82 -4.32
CA GLN A 58 -8.02 -1.77 -5.70
C GLN A 58 -6.91 -1.93 -6.73
N ILE A 59 -5.68 -1.54 -6.40
CA ILE A 59 -4.56 -1.50 -7.35
C ILE A 59 -3.61 -2.67 -7.26
N HIS A 60 -3.77 -3.57 -6.28
CA HIS A 60 -2.97 -4.79 -6.18
C HIS A 60 -3.86 -5.96 -5.79
N ASP A 61 -3.34 -7.18 -5.91
CA ASP A 61 -4.06 -8.38 -5.48
C ASP A 61 -3.69 -8.71 -4.02
N PRO A 62 -4.58 -8.47 -3.05
CA PRO A 62 -4.32 -8.77 -1.64
C PRO A 62 -4.58 -10.22 -1.27
N THR A 63 -4.94 -11.08 -2.23
CA THR A 63 -5.33 -12.47 -1.99
C THR A 63 -4.23 -13.47 -2.33
N THR A 64 -3.09 -13.00 -2.86
CA THR A 64 -1.97 -13.84 -3.24
C THR A 64 -0.81 -13.67 -2.26
N ARG A 65 -0.35 -14.80 -1.70
CA ARG A 65 0.76 -14.81 -0.74
C ARG A 65 2.09 -14.74 -1.46
N ASN A 66 2.96 -13.80 -1.04
CA ASN A 66 4.30 -13.61 -1.61
C ASN A 66 4.31 -13.52 -3.13
N ARG A 67 3.31 -12.87 -3.71
CA ARG A 67 3.16 -12.78 -5.15
C ARG A 67 2.32 -11.56 -5.55
N GLN A 68 2.73 -10.89 -6.64
CA GLN A 68 1.89 -9.90 -7.35
C GLN A 68 2.03 -10.16 -8.85
N GLY A 69 0.92 -10.55 -9.50
CA GLY A 69 0.94 -10.88 -10.91
C GLY A 69 1.97 -11.96 -11.23
N ASN A 70 2.94 -11.63 -12.07
CA ASN A 70 4.02 -12.52 -12.46
C ASN A 70 5.26 -12.42 -11.56
N ASP A 71 5.23 -11.57 -10.54
CA ASP A 71 6.34 -11.37 -9.62
C ASP A 71 6.14 -12.25 -8.38
N PHE A 72 7.14 -13.07 -8.06
CA PHE A 72 7.11 -14.02 -6.96
C PHE A 72 8.19 -13.71 -5.94
N GLY A 73 7.90 -13.90 -4.68
CA GLY A 73 8.85 -13.79 -3.59
C GLY A 73 8.39 -12.85 -2.48
N PRO A 74 9.09 -12.85 -1.32
CA PRO A 74 8.70 -12.06 -0.15
C PRO A 74 8.63 -10.55 -0.40
N SER A 75 9.43 -10.02 -1.34
CA SER A 75 9.41 -8.60 -1.67
C SER A 75 8.09 -8.15 -2.30
N TYR A 76 7.32 -9.08 -2.84
CA TYR A 76 6.04 -8.80 -3.51
C TYR A 76 4.83 -9.17 -2.66
N ARG A 77 5.04 -9.45 -1.37
CA ARG A 77 3.93 -9.77 -0.47
C ARG A 77 3.07 -8.54 -0.21
N SER A 78 1.79 -8.76 0.02
CA SER A 78 0.86 -7.70 0.42
C SER A 78 1.06 -7.40 1.91
N ALA A 79 1.35 -6.15 2.24
CA ALA A 79 1.58 -5.76 3.62
C ALA A 79 1.21 -4.30 3.86
N ILE A 80 0.74 -4.02 5.06
CA ILE A 80 0.46 -2.67 5.56
C ILE A 80 1.35 -2.47 6.78
N PHE A 81 2.20 -1.44 6.73
CA PHE A 81 3.10 -1.06 7.83
C PHE A 81 2.53 0.18 8.49
N TYR A 82 1.90 0.00 9.66
CA TYR A 82 1.22 1.10 10.34
C TYR A 82 2.17 1.86 11.25
N THR A 83 1.86 3.15 11.47
CA THR A 83 2.63 4.04 12.33
C THR A 83 1.90 4.38 13.63
N SER A 84 0.63 3.97 13.77
CA SER A 84 -0.17 4.22 14.98
C SER A 84 -1.19 3.13 15.18
N GLU A 85 -1.70 3.01 16.42
CA GLU A 85 -2.76 2.04 16.73
C GLU A 85 -4.05 2.34 15.94
N LYS A 86 -4.34 3.61 15.70
CA LYS A 86 -5.49 4.00 14.88
C LYS A 86 -5.36 3.48 13.46
N GLN A 87 -4.18 3.60 12.86
CA GLN A 87 -3.92 3.04 11.53
C GLN A 87 -4.10 1.52 11.52
N ARG A 88 -3.62 0.83 12.56
CA ARG A 88 -3.81 -0.61 12.70
C ARG A 88 -5.29 -0.98 12.69
N GLN A 89 -6.10 -0.28 13.50
CA GLN A 89 -7.54 -0.54 13.56
C GLN A 89 -8.23 -0.30 12.23
N VAL A 90 -7.91 0.79 11.54
CA VAL A 90 -8.47 1.10 10.21
C VAL A 90 -8.08 0.05 9.20
N ALA A 91 -6.82 -0.42 9.23
CA ALA A 91 -6.35 -1.48 8.33
C ALA A 91 -7.13 -2.78 8.54
N LEU A 92 -7.29 -3.22 9.79
CA LEU A 92 -8.04 -4.45 10.09
C LEU A 92 -9.51 -4.34 9.71
N GLU A 93 -10.13 -3.18 9.96
CA GLU A 93 -11.50 -2.91 9.57
C GLU A 93 -11.68 -2.94 8.05
N THR A 94 -10.75 -2.35 7.32
CA THR A 94 -10.78 -2.34 5.86
C THR A 94 -10.66 -3.76 5.31
N ILE A 95 -9.76 -4.57 5.85
CA ILE A 95 -9.61 -5.97 5.47
C ILE A 95 -10.91 -6.75 5.72
N GLY A 96 -11.55 -6.52 6.87
CA GLY A 96 -12.83 -7.13 7.18
C GLY A 96 -13.90 -6.79 6.16
N ASP A 97 -13.96 -5.53 5.73
CA ASP A 97 -14.91 -5.09 4.71
C ASP A 97 -14.62 -5.70 3.34
N VAL A 98 -13.34 -5.80 2.96
CA VAL A 98 -12.93 -6.45 1.70
C VAL A 98 -13.36 -7.92 1.71
N ASP A 99 -13.05 -8.65 2.77
CA ASP A 99 -13.43 -10.06 2.88
C ASP A 99 -14.96 -10.26 2.86
N ALA A 100 -15.69 -9.40 3.54
CA ALA A 100 -17.14 -9.48 3.62
C ALA A 100 -17.86 -9.11 2.32
N SER A 101 -17.21 -8.32 1.46
CA SER A 101 -17.83 -7.82 0.22
C SER A 101 -18.01 -8.91 -0.85
N GLY A 102 -17.14 -9.91 -0.87
CA GLY A 102 -17.12 -10.93 -1.92
C GLY A 102 -16.66 -10.44 -3.30
N LEU A 103 -16.14 -9.21 -3.38
CA LEU A 103 -15.74 -8.62 -4.67
C LEU A 103 -14.35 -9.06 -5.12
N TRP A 104 -13.51 -9.51 -4.21
CA TRP A 104 -12.15 -10.01 -4.51
C TRP A 104 -12.16 -11.52 -4.73
N PRO A 105 -11.18 -12.07 -5.46
CA PRO A 105 -11.19 -13.49 -5.84
C PRO A 105 -10.92 -14.47 -4.69
N GLY A 106 -10.51 -13.98 -3.52
CA GLY A 106 -10.23 -14.83 -2.37
C GLY A 106 -10.16 -14.01 -1.09
N LYS A 107 -9.72 -14.66 -0.01
CA LYS A 107 -9.49 -13.97 1.25
C LYS A 107 -8.23 -13.14 1.21
N VAL A 108 -8.27 -12.00 1.90
CA VAL A 108 -7.11 -11.13 2.08
C VAL A 108 -6.04 -11.84 2.91
N VAL A 109 -4.82 -11.83 2.40
CA VAL A 109 -3.63 -12.37 3.09
C VAL A 109 -2.65 -11.26 3.48
N THR A 110 -3.06 -10.00 3.37
CA THR A 110 -2.24 -8.84 3.70
C THR A 110 -1.78 -8.88 5.15
N GLU A 111 -0.47 -8.73 5.37
CA GLU A 111 0.09 -8.58 6.71
C GLU A 111 -0.18 -7.17 7.24
N VAL A 112 -0.52 -7.05 8.53
CA VAL A 112 -0.68 -5.76 9.20
C VAL A 112 0.29 -5.73 10.37
N VAL A 113 1.38 -5.01 10.22
CA VAL A 113 2.50 -5.01 11.18
C VAL A 113 2.98 -3.58 11.45
N PRO A 114 3.59 -3.32 12.62
CA PRO A 114 4.16 -1.99 12.87
C PRO A 114 5.32 -1.72 11.92
N VAL A 115 5.44 -0.45 11.50
CA VAL A 115 6.55 -0.05 10.64
C VAL A 115 7.86 -0.14 11.43
N GLY A 116 8.90 -0.71 10.80
CA GLY A 116 10.27 -0.67 11.28
C GLY A 116 11.10 0.30 10.43
N ASP A 117 12.38 -0.03 10.25
CA ASP A 117 13.25 0.78 9.40
C ASP A 117 12.78 0.74 7.96
N PHE A 118 12.72 1.91 7.34
CA PHE A 118 12.40 2.07 5.93
C PHE A 118 13.68 2.48 5.19
N TRP A 119 14.12 1.61 4.28
CA TRP A 119 15.32 1.84 3.48
C TRP A 119 14.90 2.36 2.12
N GLU A 120 15.16 3.64 1.85
CA GLU A 120 14.77 4.29 0.61
C GLU A 120 15.43 3.59 -0.60
N ALA A 121 14.64 3.35 -1.64
CA ALA A 121 15.15 2.74 -2.86
C ALA A 121 16.05 3.72 -3.62
N GLU A 122 16.91 3.16 -4.47
CA GLU A 122 17.83 3.94 -5.28
C GLU A 122 17.06 4.90 -6.21
N PRO A 123 17.68 6.03 -6.64
CA PRO A 123 16.98 7.03 -7.45
C PRO A 123 16.35 6.47 -8.73
N GLU A 124 16.97 5.45 -9.36
CA GLU A 124 16.45 4.84 -10.58
C GLU A 124 15.13 4.06 -10.37
N HIS A 125 14.79 3.71 -9.13
CA HIS A 125 13.55 3.02 -8.78
C HIS A 125 12.48 3.99 -8.27
N GLN A 126 12.86 5.22 -7.97
CA GLN A 126 11.90 6.27 -7.63
C GLN A 126 11.27 6.81 -8.92
N ASP A 127 9.95 7.00 -8.91
CA ASP A 127 9.23 7.59 -10.05
C ASP A 127 9.41 6.81 -11.37
N TYR A 128 9.57 5.49 -11.27
CA TYR A 128 9.91 4.64 -12.42
C TYR A 128 8.98 4.86 -13.62
N LEU A 129 7.67 4.84 -13.43
CA LEU A 129 6.72 5.01 -14.54
C LEU A 129 6.65 6.44 -15.08
N GLN A 130 7.07 7.45 -14.30
CA GLN A 130 7.24 8.80 -14.83
C GLN A 130 8.42 8.91 -15.77
N ARG A 131 9.51 8.18 -15.48
CA ARG A 131 10.72 8.16 -16.32
C ARG A 131 10.59 7.20 -17.49
N VAL A 132 9.89 6.08 -17.28
CA VAL A 132 9.67 5.01 -18.27
C VAL A 132 8.18 4.73 -18.34
N PRO A 133 7.38 5.58 -19.00
CA PRO A 133 5.91 5.44 -19.01
C PRO A 133 5.41 4.11 -19.57
N THR A 134 6.21 3.45 -20.42
CA THR A 134 5.90 2.14 -21.01
C THR A 134 6.51 0.98 -20.22
N GLY A 135 7.11 1.27 -19.03
CA GLY A 135 7.71 0.26 -18.17
C GLY A 135 6.69 -0.73 -17.63
N TYR A 136 7.18 -1.93 -17.29
CA TYR A 136 6.36 -2.97 -16.71
C TYR A 136 5.79 -2.56 -15.34
N THR A 137 4.51 -2.86 -15.11
CA THR A 137 3.88 -2.77 -13.80
C THR A 137 2.84 -3.87 -13.62
N CYS A 138 2.76 -4.46 -12.41
CA CYS A 138 1.69 -5.39 -12.02
C CYS A 138 0.56 -4.66 -11.27
N HIS A 139 0.68 -3.35 -11.08
CA HIS A 139 -0.29 -2.54 -10.34
C HIS A 139 -1.17 -1.77 -11.33
N PHE A 140 -2.47 -1.99 -11.25
CA PHE A 140 -3.46 -1.29 -12.07
C PHE A 140 -4.78 -1.21 -11.33
N VAL A 141 -5.61 -0.24 -11.69
CA VAL A 141 -6.93 -0.05 -11.08
C VAL A 141 -7.89 -1.14 -11.58
N ARG A 142 -8.47 -1.87 -10.63
CA ARG A 142 -9.49 -2.89 -10.92
C ARG A 142 -10.85 -2.32 -10.53
N PRO A 143 -11.68 -1.91 -11.48
CA PRO A 143 -12.92 -1.16 -11.17
C PRO A 143 -13.92 -1.95 -10.33
N ASN A 144 -13.92 -3.28 -10.42
CA ASN A 144 -14.83 -4.13 -9.65
C ASN A 144 -14.38 -4.38 -8.21
N TRP A 145 -13.12 -4.05 -7.87
CA TRP A 145 -12.56 -4.22 -6.53
C TRP A 145 -12.68 -2.92 -5.75
N LYS A 146 -13.88 -2.37 -5.72
CA LYS A 146 -14.14 -1.12 -5.04
C LYS A 146 -15.21 -1.34 -3.98
N LEU A 147 -14.86 -1.06 -2.73
CA LEU A 147 -15.81 -1.11 -1.62
C LEU A 147 -16.88 -0.04 -1.80
N PRO A 148 -18.15 -0.33 -1.45
CA PRO A 148 -19.18 0.68 -1.39
C PRO A 148 -18.82 1.71 -0.32
N HIS A 149 -19.22 2.97 -0.54
CA HIS A 149 -18.99 4.04 0.41
C HIS A 149 -19.64 3.68 1.77
N ARG A 150 -18.82 3.71 2.84
CA ARG A 150 -19.32 3.42 4.18
C ARG A 150 -20.14 4.62 4.67
N ALA A 151 -21.43 4.43 4.92
CA ALA A 151 -22.31 5.47 5.41
C ALA A 151 -21.83 6.01 6.76
N GLY A 152 -21.78 7.34 6.91
CA GLY A 152 -21.33 7.99 8.13
C GLY A 152 -19.83 8.01 8.35
N HIS A 153 -19.02 7.43 7.45
CA HIS A 153 -17.57 7.53 7.54
C HIS A 153 -17.12 8.96 7.24
N ARG A 154 -16.28 9.50 8.11
CA ARG A 154 -15.76 10.88 8.01
C ARG A 154 -14.28 10.88 8.40
N ILE A 155 -13.57 11.92 7.93
CA ILE A 155 -12.25 12.23 8.45
C ILE A 155 -12.46 12.77 9.87
N ASP A 156 -11.96 12.07 10.89
CA ASP A 156 -12.07 12.47 12.28
C ASP A 156 -10.72 12.96 12.82
N ALA A 157 -10.67 13.31 14.11
CA ALA A 157 -9.45 13.81 14.74
C ALA A 157 -8.31 12.79 14.74
N ASP A 158 -8.63 11.49 14.78
CA ASP A 158 -7.61 10.44 14.76
C ASP A 158 -7.03 10.29 13.35
N ASP A 159 -7.84 10.46 12.30
CA ASP A 159 -7.35 10.47 10.91
C ASP A 159 -6.42 11.65 10.68
N LEU A 160 -6.61 12.76 11.40
CA LEU A 160 -5.77 13.95 11.28
C LEU A 160 -4.45 13.82 12.07
N ALA A 161 -4.25 12.78 12.85
CA ALA A 161 -3.10 12.61 13.73
C ALA A 161 -1.85 12.01 13.04
N HIS A 162 -1.83 11.89 11.76
CA HIS A 162 -0.73 11.26 11.00
C HIS A 162 0.21 12.26 10.40
#